data_4be76975c2a11678f021373716a61c00
#
_entry.id   4be76975c2a11678f021373716a61c00
#
_cell.length_a   1.000
_cell.length_b   1.000
_cell.length_c   1.000
_cell.angle_alpha   90.00
_cell.angle_beta   90.00
_cell.angle_gamma   90.00
#
_symmetry.space_group_name_H-M   'P 1'
#
loop_
_entity.id
_entity.type
_entity.pdbx_description
1 polymer ?
#
loop_
_entity_poly.entity_id
_entity_poly.type
_entity_poly.pdbx_seq_one_letter_code
_entity_poly.pdbx_strand_id
1 'polypeptide(L)'
;MPTTATKLKSKPKARPRRPALPPRHPRRTRDEHAQEIAQDYVEIIAELIAATGEARVIDIARRLGVTHVTVARTIQRLQRDGLVTSLPYRSIFLTESGSKLSEESRTRHEIVVQFLESLGVPDRVAQSDAEGIEHHVSKETLQAFRKHLGRRK
;
A
#
# COMPACT_ATOMS: atom_id res chain seq x y z
N MET A 1 34.30 -73.35 -21.73
CA MET A 1 34.23 -72.43 -20.58
C MET A 1 33.79 -71.10 -21.13
N PRO A 2 32.53 -70.67 -20.98
CA PRO A 2 32.11 -69.38 -21.46
C PRO A 2 32.32 -68.28 -20.34
N THR A 3 32.99 -67.21 -20.71
CA THR A 3 33.29 -66.03 -19.85
C THR A 3 32.08 -65.10 -19.76
N THR A 4 31.53 -64.98 -18.58
CA THR A 4 30.39 -64.15 -18.29
C THR A 4 30.82 -62.67 -18.23
N ALA A 5 30.45 -61.85 -19.21
CA ALA A 5 30.65 -60.40 -19.18
C ALA A 5 29.59 -59.70 -18.28
N THR A 6 30.02 -59.20 -17.14
CA THR A 6 29.20 -58.42 -16.24
C THR A 6 28.97 -57.01 -16.78
N LYS A 7 27.75 -56.73 -17.22
CA LYS A 7 27.31 -55.43 -17.75
C LYS A 7 27.14 -54.44 -16.58
N LEU A 8 28.08 -53.51 -16.42
CA LEU A 8 27.97 -52.39 -15.45
C LEU A 8 26.79 -51.48 -15.85
N LYS A 9 25.78 -51.43 -15.02
CA LYS A 9 24.67 -50.45 -15.15
C LYS A 9 25.17 -49.09 -14.69
N SER A 10 25.33 -48.17 -15.63
CA SER A 10 25.61 -46.74 -15.30
C SER A 10 24.45 -46.11 -14.58
N LYS A 11 24.71 -45.52 -13.41
CA LYS A 11 23.71 -44.73 -12.64
C LYS A 11 23.31 -43.48 -13.43
N PRO A 12 22.01 -43.13 -13.49
CA PRO A 12 21.58 -41.92 -14.17
C PRO A 12 22.13 -40.68 -13.44
N LYS A 13 22.75 -39.78 -14.20
CA LYS A 13 23.20 -38.47 -13.69
C LYS A 13 22.00 -37.69 -13.15
N ALA A 14 22.03 -37.32 -11.86
CA ALA A 14 21.03 -36.48 -11.25
C ALA A 14 20.95 -35.12 -11.96
N ARG A 15 19.76 -34.74 -12.40
CA ARG A 15 19.49 -33.39 -12.96
C ARG A 15 19.80 -32.32 -11.89
N PRO A 16 20.47 -31.21 -12.25
CA PRO A 16 20.70 -30.13 -11.33
C PRO A 16 19.36 -29.63 -10.79
N ARG A 17 19.22 -29.59 -9.47
CA ARG A 17 18.03 -29.01 -8.80
C ARG A 17 17.98 -27.53 -9.16
N ARG A 18 16.88 -27.09 -9.78
CA ARG A 18 16.60 -25.66 -9.95
C ARG A 18 16.60 -25.02 -8.57
N PRO A 19 17.26 -23.85 -8.39
CA PRO A 19 17.18 -23.12 -7.13
C PRO A 19 15.70 -22.84 -6.85
N ALA A 20 15.25 -23.21 -5.65
CA ALA A 20 13.91 -22.91 -5.19
C ALA A 20 13.76 -21.38 -5.09
N LEU A 21 12.74 -20.83 -5.72
CA LEU A 21 12.38 -19.42 -5.51
C LEU A 21 12.06 -19.20 -4.02
N PRO A 22 12.54 -18.10 -3.42
CA PRO A 22 12.21 -17.81 -2.03
C PRO A 22 10.68 -17.72 -1.86
N PRO A 23 10.14 -18.25 -0.76
CA PRO A 23 8.70 -18.22 -0.53
C PRO A 23 8.21 -16.77 -0.50
N ARG A 24 7.18 -16.46 -1.29
CA ARG A 24 6.44 -15.19 -1.13
C ARG A 24 5.80 -15.20 0.26
N HIS A 25 6.07 -14.19 1.09
CA HIS A 25 5.53 -14.10 2.44
C HIS A 25 4.08 -13.61 2.41
N PRO A 26 3.05 -14.49 2.52
CA PRO A 26 1.63 -14.08 2.46
C PRO A 26 1.23 -13.13 3.60
N ARG A 27 1.93 -13.19 4.75
CA ARG A 27 1.71 -12.28 5.89
C ARG A 27 2.12 -10.85 5.56
N ARG A 28 3.30 -10.66 4.96
CA ARG A 28 3.80 -9.35 4.57
C ARG A 28 2.84 -8.64 3.61
N THR A 29 2.33 -9.36 2.62
CA THR A 29 1.35 -8.81 1.66
C THR A 29 0.03 -8.39 2.33
N ARG A 30 -0.43 -9.13 3.35
CA ARG A 30 -1.64 -8.77 4.11
C ARG A 30 -1.44 -7.52 4.96
N ASP A 31 -0.30 -7.40 5.61
CA ASP A 31 0.03 -6.26 6.47
C ASP A 31 0.22 -5.00 5.61
N GLU A 32 0.90 -5.12 4.48
CA GLU A 32 1.06 -4.03 3.50
C GLU A 32 -0.31 -3.55 2.99
N HIS A 33 -1.20 -4.47 2.59
CA HIS A 33 -2.55 -4.12 2.14
C HIS A 33 -3.44 -3.54 3.26
N ALA A 34 -3.29 -4.01 4.49
CA ALA A 34 -4.00 -3.44 5.63
C ALA A 34 -3.55 -2.02 5.94
N GLN A 35 -2.26 -1.73 5.75
CA GLN A 35 -1.69 -0.40 5.90
C GLN A 35 -2.15 0.55 4.80
N GLU A 36 -2.14 0.11 3.55
CA GLU A 36 -2.69 0.85 2.40
C GLU A 36 -4.13 1.29 2.66
N ILE A 37 -5.02 0.35 3.02
CA ILE A 37 -6.40 0.67 3.38
C ILE A 37 -6.49 1.67 4.54
N ALA A 38 -5.61 1.57 5.54
CA ALA A 38 -5.63 2.51 6.65
C ALA A 38 -5.25 3.93 6.20
N GLN A 39 -4.28 4.07 5.31
CA GLN A 39 -3.87 5.33 4.71
C GLN A 39 -5.01 5.96 3.91
N ASP A 40 -5.62 5.21 2.98
CA ASP A 40 -6.76 5.67 2.17
C ASP A 40 -7.90 6.20 3.05
N TYR A 41 -8.24 5.46 4.11
CA TYR A 41 -9.34 5.85 4.99
C TYR A 41 -9.04 7.10 5.80
N VAL A 42 -7.83 7.25 6.36
CA VAL A 42 -7.50 8.46 7.14
C VAL A 42 -7.43 9.70 6.26
N GLU A 43 -7.00 9.57 5.00
CA GLU A 43 -7.01 10.65 4.01
C GLU A 43 -8.42 11.08 3.68
N ILE A 44 -9.30 10.15 3.32
CA ILE A 44 -10.70 10.47 3.01
C ILE A 44 -11.42 11.08 4.22
N ILE A 45 -11.16 10.59 5.43
CA ILE A 45 -11.74 11.18 6.65
C ILE A 45 -11.23 12.61 6.83
N ALA A 46 -9.93 12.87 6.63
CA ALA A 46 -9.36 14.22 6.70
C ALA A 46 -9.98 15.15 5.66
N GLU A 47 -10.12 14.72 4.42
CA GLU A 47 -10.77 15.47 3.34
C GLU A 47 -12.23 15.83 3.66
N LEU A 48 -13.01 14.84 4.14
CA LEU A 48 -14.41 15.06 4.50
C LEU A 48 -14.54 16.05 5.67
N ILE A 49 -13.71 15.92 6.69
CA ILE A 49 -13.70 16.86 7.83
C ILE A 49 -13.33 18.27 7.34
N ALA A 50 -12.33 18.41 6.47
CA ALA A 50 -11.94 19.71 5.92
C ALA A 50 -13.04 20.32 5.05
N ALA A 51 -13.77 19.53 4.28
CA ALA A 51 -14.80 19.99 3.35
C ALA A 51 -16.16 20.29 4.04
N THR A 52 -16.56 19.47 5.03
CA THR A 52 -17.92 19.50 5.60
C THR A 52 -17.95 19.61 7.12
N GLY A 53 -16.79 19.60 7.78
CA GLY A 53 -16.66 19.64 9.24
C GLY A 53 -16.81 18.28 9.92
N GLU A 54 -17.21 17.24 9.21
CA GLU A 54 -17.39 15.90 9.76
C GLU A 54 -17.19 14.80 8.70
N ALA A 55 -16.90 13.57 9.15
CA ALA A 55 -16.89 12.39 8.31
C ALA A 55 -17.92 11.37 8.82
N ARG A 56 -18.75 10.83 7.93
CA ARG A 56 -19.75 9.82 8.24
C ARG A 56 -19.56 8.59 7.40
N VAL A 57 -19.98 7.42 7.91
CA VAL A 57 -19.91 6.14 7.21
C VAL A 57 -20.49 6.22 5.80
N ILE A 58 -21.63 6.92 5.63
CA ILE A 58 -22.28 7.06 4.33
C ILE A 58 -21.44 7.85 3.31
N ASP A 59 -20.75 8.89 3.76
CA ASP A 59 -19.94 9.74 2.89
C ASP A 59 -18.65 9.03 2.49
N ILE A 60 -18.03 8.31 3.41
CA ILE A 60 -16.87 7.45 3.15
C ILE A 60 -17.24 6.34 2.16
N ALA A 61 -18.40 5.66 2.38
CA ALA A 61 -18.89 4.61 1.50
C ALA A 61 -19.10 5.11 0.07
N ARG A 62 -19.69 6.30 -0.07
CA ARG A 62 -19.91 6.96 -1.37
C ARG A 62 -18.58 7.32 -2.05
N ARG A 63 -17.64 7.87 -1.29
CA ARG A 63 -16.33 8.29 -1.81
C ARG A 63 -15.50 7.12 -2.32
N LEU A 64 -15.52 5.99 -1.59
CA LEU A 64 -14.78 4.77 -1.91
C LEU A 64 -15.52 3.82 -2.86
N GLY A 65 -16.81 4.01 -3.11
CA GLY A 65 -17.61 3.07 -3.90
C GLY A 65 -17.81 1.70 -3.24
N VAL A 66 -17.81 1.65 -1.90
CA VAL A 66 -17.96 0.41 -1.12
C VAL A 66 -19.24 0.43 -0.27
N THR A 67 -19.61 -0.71 0.31
CA THR A 67 -20.80 -0.80 1.16
C THR A 67 -20.56 -0.17 2.54
N HIS A 68 -21.65 0.30 3.18
CA HIS A 68 -21.63 0.81 4.56
C HIS A 68 -21.07 -0.22 5.54
N VAL A 69 -21.36 -1.50 5.32
CA VAL A 69 -20.87 -2.62 6.17
C VAL A 69 -19.35 -2.72 6.08
N THR A 70 -18.79 -2.58 4.88
CA THR A 70 -17.34 -2.57 4.65
C THR A 70 -16.70 -1.41 5.40
N VAL A 71 -17.26 -0.20 5.25
CA VAL A 71 -16.76 0.98 5.97
C VAL A 71 -16.82 0.78 7.47
N ALA A 72 -17.97 0.35 8.01
CA ALA A 72 -18.15 0.17 9.46
C ALA A 72 -17.12 -0.82 10.04
N ARG A 73 -16.86 -1.94 9.36
CA ARG A 73 -15.84 -2.92 9.77
C ARG A 73 -14.43 -2.32 9.74
N THR A 74 -14.12 -1.54 8.72
CA THR A 74 -12.81 -0.87 8.61
C THR A 74 -12.64 0.18 9.72
N ILE A 75 -13.66 1.01 9.98
CA ILE A 75 -13.65 1.99 11.07
C ILE A 75 -13.43 1.33 12.42
N GLN A 76 -14.10 0.20 12.71
CA GLN A 76 -13.88 -0.57 13.95
C GLN A 76 -12.42 -1.06 14.08
N ARG A 77 -11.79 -1.45 12.96
CA ARG A 77 -10.37 -1.81 12.96
C ARG A 77 -9.50 -0.58 13.24
N LEU A 78 -9.72 0.52 12.53
CA LEU A 78 -8.96 1.76 12.71
C LEU A 78 -9.11 2.35 14.13
N GLN A 79 -10.26 2.14 14.78
CA GLN A 79 -10.45 2.49 16.20
C GLN A 79 -9.57 1.64 17.11
N ARG A 80 -9.51 0.32 16.89
CA ARG A 80 -8.61 -0.57 17.64
C ARG A 80 -7.14 -0.24 17.43
N ASP A 81 -6.81 0.22 16.21
CA ASP A 81 -5.46 0.64 15.84
C ASP A 81 -5.13 2.05 16.34
N GLY A 82 -6.10 2.75 16.98
CA GLY A 82 -5.92 4.07 17.58
C GLY A 82 -5.83 5.22 16.56
N LEU A 83 -6.31 5.02 15.32
CA LEU A 83 -6.23 6.01 14.26
C LEU A 83 -7.47 6.91 14.16
N VAL A 84 -8.63 6.42 14.58
CA VAL A 84 -9.89 7.16 14.56
C VAL A 84 -10.65 7.02 15.88
N THR A 85 -11.53 8.00 16.15
CA THR A 85 -12.57 7.91 17.18
C THR A 85 -13.93 7.96 16.51
N SER A 86 -14.87 7.13 16.95
CA SER A 86 -16.24 7.10 16.46
C SER A 86 -17.15 6.52 17.53
N LEU A 87 -18.36 7.05 17.61
CA LEU A 87 -19.46 6.47 18.37
C LEU A 87 -20.52 5.96 17.39
N PRO A 88 -21.35 4.95 17.76
CA PRO A 88 -22.43 4.48 16.92
C PRO A 88 -23.30 5.64 16.43
N TYR A 89 -23.58 5.69 15.12
CA TYR A 89 -24.40 6.71 14.44
C TYR A 89 -23.86 8.15 14.56
N ARG A 90 -22.61 8.32 14.96
CA ARG A 90 -21.94 9.62 15.10
C ARG A 90 -20.87 9.83 14.04
N SER A 91 -20.40 11.06 13.97
CA SER A 91 -19.27 11.45 13.12
C SER A 91 -17.99 10.74 13.55
N ILE A 92 -17.12 10.49 12.57
CA ILE A 92 -15.83 9.87 12.72
C ILE A 92 -14.80 11.00 12.72
N PHE A 93 -13.84 10.95 13.65
CA PHE A 93 -12.75 11.91 13.75
C PHE A 93 -11.42 11.18 13.79
N LEU A 94 -10.38 11.83 13.26
CA LEU A 94 -9.02 11.33 13.38
C LEU A 94 -8.49 11.56 14.80
N THR A 95 -7.70 10.62 15.29
CA THR A 95 -6.83 10.84 16.45
C THR A 95 -5.59 11.63 16.00
N GLU A 96 -4.72 12.00 16.93
CA GLU A 96 -3.41 12.57 16.61
C GLU A 96 -2.60 11.63 15.69
N SER A 97 -2.58 10.32 16.00
CA SER A 97 -1.93 9.30 15.18
C SER A 97 -2.57 9.18 13.80
N GLY A 98 -3.89 9.24 13.70
CA GLY A 98 -4.61 9.23 12.43
C GLY A 98 -4.32 10.46 11.58
N SER A 99 -4.30 11.64 12.20
CA SER A 99 -3.96 12.90 11.51
C SER A 99 -2.53 12.89 11.00
N LYS A 100 -1.59 12.38 11.79
CA LYS A 100 -0.20 12.23 11.38
C LYS A 100 -0.04 11.27 10.20
N LEU A 101 -0.73 10.13 10.24
CA LEU A 101 -0.71 9.17 9.14
C LEU A 101 -1.27 9.77 7.85
N SER A 102 -2.39 10.51 7.94
CA SER A 102 -2.98 11.21 6.80
C SER A 102 -2.02 12.24 6.19
N GLU A 103 -1.34 13.03 7.01
CA GLU A 103 -0.36 14.02 6.55
C GLU A 103 0.87 13.37 5.91
N GLU A 104 1.37 12.28 6.49
CA GLU A 104 2.47 11.49 5.92
C GLU A 104 2.11 10.91 4.55
N SER A 105 0.89 10.38 4.41
CA SER A 105 0.39 9.81 3.16
C SER A 105 0.24 10.90 2.09
N ARG A 106 -0.41 12.01 2.42
CA ARG A 106 -0.52 13.17 1.52
C ARG A 106 0.84 13.69 1.04
N THR A 107 1.80 13.78 1.95
CA THR A 107 3.17 14.19 1.60
C THR A 107 3.84 13.20 0.63
N ARG A 108 3.61 11.90 0.81
CA ARG A 108 4.11 10.86 -0.11
C ARG A 108 3.51 11.02 -1.50
N HIS A 109 2.18 11.19 -1.57
CA HIS A 109 1.45 11.44 -2.80
C HIS A 109 2.02 12.64 -3.56
N GLU A 110 2.14 13.79 -2.90
CA GLU A 110 2.69 15.01 -3.48
C GLU A 110 4.10 14.83 -4.05
N ILE A 111 4.98 14.10 -3.34
CA ILE A 111 6.35 13.82 -3.81
C ILE A 111 6.33 12.96 -5.08
N VAL A 112 5.48 11.93 -5.12
CA VAL A 112 5.37 11.04 -6.28
C VAL A 112 4.81 11.80 -7.47
N VAL A 113 3.74 12.58 -7.30
CA VAL A 113 3.18 13.43 -8.35
C VAL A 113 4.23 14.36 -8.93
N GLN A 114 4.88 15.17 -8.08
CA GLN A 114 5.91 16.11 -8.52
C GLN A 114 7.07 15.42 -9.23
N PHE A 115 7.46 14.25 -8.77
CA PHE A 115 8.51 13.47 -9.42
C PHE A 115 8.08 13.02 -10.82
N LEU A 116 6.87 12.48 -10.98
CA LEU A 116 6.34 12.07 -12.29
C LEU A 116 6.22 13.26 -13.25
N GLU A 117 5.68 14.40 -12.78
CA GLU A 117 5.61 15.63 -13.57
C GLU A 117 7.00 16.12 -13.98
N SER A 118 7.99 15.98 -13.11
CA SER A 118 9.37 16.36 -13.42
C SER A 118 9.99 15.55 -14.57
N LEU A 119 9.45 14.36 -14.84
CA LEU A 119 9.82 13.50 -15.96
C LEU A 119 9.00 13.78 -17.23
N GLY A 120 8.04 14.72 -17.18
CA GLY A 120 7.18 15.09 -18.30
C GLY A 120 5.85 14.32 -18.34
N VAL A 121 5.48 13.61 -17.28
CA VAL A 121 4.17 12.97 -17.17
C VAL A 121 3.12 14.06 -16.96
N PRO A 122 2.02 14.09 -17.75
CA PRO A 122 0.96 15.08 -17.58
C PRO A 122 0.31 14.98 -16.19
N ASP A 123 -0.05 16.12 -15.57
CA ASP A 123 -0.62 16.20 -14.21
C ASP A 123 -1.70 15.15 -13.95
N ARG A 124 -2.73 15.09 -14.81
CA ARG A 124 -3.83 14.13 -14.64
C ARG A 124 -3.37 12.66 -14.57
N VAL A 125 -2.34 12.31 -15.35
CA VAL A 125 -1.77 10.96 -15.36
C VAL A 125 -0.91 10.77 -14.11
N ALA A 126 -0.09 11.76 -13.76
CA ALA A 126 0.75 11.74 -12.57
C ALA A 126 -0.08 11.56 -11.28
N GLN A 127 -1.21 12.24 -11.15
CA GLN A 127 -2.14 12.08 -10.03
C GLN A 127 -2.68 10.64 -9.96
N SER A 128 -3.15 10.10 -11.09
CA SER A 128 -3.70 8.74 -11.13
C SER A 128 -2.65 7.66 -10.83
N ASP A 129 -1.45 7.81 -11.36
CA ASP A 129 -0.37 6.82 -11.16
C ASP A 129 0.21 6.91 -9.74
N ALA A 130 0.25 8.11 -9.16
CA ALA A 130 0.72 8.32 -7.80
C ALA A 130 -0.10 7.54 -6.76
N GLU A 131 -1.43 7.45 -6.91
CA GLU A 131 -2.32 6.66 -6.04
C GLU A 131 -1.85 5.20 -5.88
N GLY A 132 -1.36 4.59 -6.95
CA GLY A 132 -0.85 3.22 -6.89
C GLY A 132 0.61 3.13 -6.43
N ILE A 133 1.44 4.10 -6.80
CA ILE A 133 2.88 4.07 -6.56
C ILE A 133 3.22 4.38 -5.10
N GLU A 134 2.56 5.36 -4.49
CA GLU A 134 2.91 5.89 -3.16
C GLU A 134 2.91 4.85 -2.06
N HIS A 135 1.98 3.90 -2.09
CA HIS A 135 1.87 2.85 -1.07
C HIS A 135 3.02 1.83 -1.13
N HIS A 136 3.64 1.67 -2.29
CA HIS A 136 4.68 0.66 -2.52
C HIS A 136 6.11 1.23 -2.59
N VAL A 137 6.26 2.55 -2.51
CA VAL A 137 7.58 3.20 -2.55
C VAL A 137 8.22 3.21 -1.18
N SER A 138 9.47 2.74 -1.09
CA SER A 138 10.26 2.76 0.15
C SER A 138 10.63 4.19 0.56
N LYS A 139 11.01 4.38 1.83
CA LYS A 139 11.48 5.67 2.35
C LYS A 139 12.72 6.16 1.59
N GLU A 140 13.62 5.24 1.25
CA GLU A 140 14.84 5.51 0.50
C GLU A 140 14.53 6.02 -0.91
N THR A 141 13.56 5.41 -1.58
CA THR A 141 13.12 5.84 -2.91
C THR A 141 12.45 7.21 -2.86
N LEU A 142 11.59 7.49 -1.86
CA LEU A 142 11.01 8.82 -1.66
C LEU A 142 12.06 9.89 -1.40
N GLN A 143 13.11 9.56 -0.64
CA GLN A 143 14.24 10.48 -0.44
C GLN A 143 14.99 10.76 -1.75
N ALA A 144 15.17 9.73 -2.59
CA ALA A 144 15.77 9.90 -3.92
C ALA A 144 14.92 10.82 -4.82
N PHE A 145 13.58 10.68 -4.78
CA PHE A 145 12.66 11.55 -5.51
C PHE A 145 12.78 13.00 -5.03
N ARG A 146 12.74 13.25 -3.71
CA ARG A 146 12.95 14.59 -3.12
C ARG A 146 14.30 15.20 -3.56
N LYS A 147 15.38 14.42 -3.53
CA LYS A 147 16.70 14.88 -3.94
C LYS A 147 16.74 15.23 -5.42
N HIS A 148 16.05 14.48 -6.27
CA HIS A 148 15.93 14.79 -7.69
C HIS A 148 15.20 16.13 -7.91
N LEU A 149 14.06 16.32 -7.24
CA LEU A 149 13.28 17.56 -7.32
C LEU A 149 14.07 18.79 -6.83
N GLY A 150 14.86 18.65 -5.75
CA GLY A 150 15.69 19.75 -5.23
C GLY A 150 16.87 20.15 -6.12
N ARG A 151 17.28 19.30 -7.07
CA ARG A 151 18.37 19.61 -8.01
C ARG A 151 17.92 20.38 -9.26
N ARG A 152 16.61 20.49 -9.47
CA ARG A 152 16.01 21.18 -10.64
C ARG A 152 15.63 22.63 -10.35
N LYS A 153 15.83 23.10 -9.11
CA LYS A 153 15.76 24.53 -8.74
C LYS A 153 17.13 25.15 -8.88
#